data_a2cf80d9903c0f67cbcf1e4b5fbfe8e1
#
_entry.id   a2cf80d9903c0f67cbcf1e4b5fbfe8e1
#
_cell.length_a   1.000
_cell.length_b   1.000
_cell.length_c   1.000
_cell.angle_alpha   90.00
_cell.angle_beta   90.00
_cell.angle_gamma   90.00
#
_symmetry.space_group_name_H-M   'P 1'
#
loop_
_entity.id
_entity.type
_entity.pdbx_description
1 polymer ?
#
loop_
_entity_poly.entity_id
_entity_poly.type
_entity_poly.pdbx_seq_one_letter_code
_entity_poly.pdbx_strand_id
1 'polypeptide(L)'
;DKSSPLSDTANLAAATAALVSGYFASRQRVWEEPIYRNVFGLLHEFGDAEIASLIAPRNLTVEFSEVARIDGPPEAREGRRGAAPGKLATPARVDVAAEIERTRGLFPKSFPFPLEFIHGQEGTTVGPVSGKALTVFLKALGIDQPTASAAARTLVDRRAGFDPAERQKR
;
A
#
# COMPACT_ATOMS: atom_id res chain seq x y z
N ASP A 1 -15.31 -35.38 -17.90
CA ASP A 1 -15.22 -34.59 -16.66
C ASP A 1 -15.01 -33.13 -17.05
N LYS A 2 -16.13 -32.39 -17.10
CA LYS A 2 -16.09 -30.96 -17.47
C LYS A 2 -16.06 -30.16 -16.19
N SER A 3 -14.87 -29.81 -15.71
CA SER A 3 -14.72 -28.77 -14.70
C SER A 3 -15.35 -27.49 -15.24
N SER A 4 -16.36 -27.00 -14.52
CA SER A 4 -17.11 -25.81 -14.90
C SER A 4 -16.17 -24.57 -14.82
N PRO A 5 -16.16 -23.68 -15.83
CA PRO A 5 -15.34 -22.45 -15.81
C PRO A 5 -15.67 -21.52 -14.61
N LEU A 6 -16.82 -21.73 -13.94
CA LEU A 6 -17.22 -20.98 -12.75
C LEU A 6 -16.45 -21.40 -11.48
N SER A 7 -15.90 -22.63 -11.43
CA SER A 7 -15.11 -23.07 -10.29
C SER A 7 -13.73 -22.39 -10.25
N ASP A 8 -13.15 -22.13 -11.41
CA ASP A 8 -11.82 -21.53 -11.51
C ASP A 8 -11.86 -20.01 -11.18
N THR A 9 -12.92 -19.33 -11.59
CA THR A 9 -13.14 -17.92 -11.21
C THR A 9 -13.42 -17.74 -9.73
N ALA A 10 -14.15 -18.64 -9.09
CA ALA A 10 -14.39 -18.60 -7.65
C ALA A 10 -13.10 -18.86 -6.86
N ASN A 11 -12.26 -19.77 -7.30
CA ASN A 11 -10.97 -20.04 -6.69
C ASN A 11 -9.97 -18.88 -6.86
N LEU A 12 -9.97 -18.22 -8.01
CA LEU A 12 -9.14 -17.04 -8.26
C LEU A 12 -9.56 -15.85 -7.38
N ALA A 13 -10.87 -15.64 -7.19
CA ALA A 13 -11.38 -14.60 -6.31
C ALA A 13 -11.08 -14.88 -4.82
N ALA A 14 -11.05 -16.15 -4.41
CA ALA A 14 -10.74 -16.54 -3.04
C ALA A 14 -9.26 -16.37 -2.68
N ALA A 15 -8.35 -16.41 -3.67
CA ALA A 15 -6.91 -16.31 -3.46
C ALA A 15 -6.36 -14.87 -3.47
N THR A 16 -7.20 -13.85 -3.64
CA THR A 16 -6.75 -12.45 -3.71
C THR A 16 -6.54 -11.89 -2.32
N ALA A 17 -5.36 -11.35 -2.07
CA ALA A 17 -5.00 -10.60 -0.88
C ALA A 17 -4.44 -9.24 -1.25
N ALA A 18 -4.43 -8.30 -0.32
CA ALA A 18 -3.80 -7.00 -0.49
C ALA A 18 -2.78 -6.74 0.61
N LEU A 19 -1.67 -6.11 0.24
CA LEU A 19 -0.65 -5.59 1.15
C LEU A 19 -0.48 -4.10 0.88
N VAL A 20 -0.71 -3.29 1.92
CA VAL A 20 -0.50 -1.85 1.90
C VAL A 20 0.68 -1.53 2.80
N SER A 21 1.76 -1.04 2.23
CA SER A 21 2.97 -0.67 2.95
C SER A 21 3.13 0.85 2.97
N GLY A 22 2.97 1.45 4.14
CA GLY A 22 2.87 2.90 4.30
C GLY A 22 1.56 3.50 3.77
N TYR A 23 1.44 4.80 3.83
CA TYR A 23 0.33 5.60 3.26
C TYR A 23 -1.09 5.27 3.76
N PHE A 24 -1.25 4.44 4.77
CA PHE A 24 -2.54 4.11 5.36
C PHE A 24 -2.78 4.99 6.59
N ALA A 25 -3.72 5.90 6.51
CA ALA A 25 -4.14 6.74 7.62
C ALA A 25 -5.42 7.51 7.26
N SER A 26 -5.98 8.21 8.24
CA SER A 26 -7.03 9.20 7.96
C SER A 26 -6.55 10.23 6.94
N ARG A 27 -7.29 10.41 5.86
CA ARG A 27 -6.94 11.34 4.78
C ARG A 27 -7.40 12.77 5.03
N GLN A 28 -7.67 13.13 6.27
CA GLN A 28 -8.20 14.45 6.62
C GLN A 28 -7.27 15.61 6.24
N ARG A 29 -5.98 15.33 6.02
CA ARG A 29 -4.97 16.32 5.64
C ARG A 29 -4.45 16.14 4.21
N VAL A 30 -5.13 15.36 3.37
CA VAL A 30 -4.70 15.10 1.98
C VAL A 30 -4.56 16.39 1.15
N TRP A 31 -5.24 17.46 1.53
CA TRP A 31 -5.13 18.76 0.89
C TRP A 31 -3.74 19.42 1.05
N GLU A 32 -2.93 18.97 2.04
CA GLU A 32 -1.54 19.41 2.22
C GLU A 32 -0.57 18.62 1.33
N GLU A 33 -1.00 17.47 0.85
CA GLU A 33 -0.19 16.54 0.07
C GLU A 33 -0.06 16.99 -1.39
N PRO A 34 0.94 16.45 -2.13
CA PRO A 34 1.05 16.69 -3.56
C PRO A 34 -0.24 16.39 -4.31
N ILE A 35 -0.59 17.24 -5.27
CA ILE A 35 -1.89 17.19 -5.96
C ILE A 35 -2.19 15.85 -6.63
N TYR A 36 -1.18 15.11 -7.08
CA TYR A 36 -1.35 13.78 -7.70
C TYR A 36 -1.86 12.72 -6.73
N ARG A 37 -1.84 12.99 -5.41
CA ARG A 37 -2.39 12.13 -4.38
C ARG A 37 -3.84 12.50 -4.01
N ASN A 38 -4.31 13.60 -4.53
CA ASN A 38 -5.62 14.14 -4.20
C ASN A 38 -6.62 13.73 -5.27
N VAL A 39 -7.56 12.85 -4.90
CA VAL A 39 -8.67 12.49 -5.76
C VAL A 39 -9.85 13.37 -5.41
N PHE A 40 -10.31 14.17 -6.38
CA PHE A 40 -11.42 15.09 -6.19
C PHE A 40 -12.68 14.36 -5.66
N GLY A 41 -13.24 14.89 -4.59
CA GLY A 41 -14.44 14.35 -3.98
C GLY A 41 -14.26 13.08 -3.16
N LEU A 42 -13.06 12.44 -3.17
CA LEU A 42 -12.85 11.18 -2.45
C LEU A 42 -13.20 11.30 -0.98
N LEU A 43 -12.68 12.31 -0.29
CA LEU A 43 -12.91 12.51 1.14
C LEU A 43 -14.32 12.94 1.53
N HIS A 44 -15.14 13.32 0.57
CA HIS A 44 -16.55 13.60 0.84
C HIS A 44 -17.32 12.31 1.17
N GLU A 45 -16.93 11.22 0.52
CA GLU A 45 -17.62 9.93 0.61
C GLU A 45 -16.77 8.84 1.29
N PHE A 46 -15.44 8.85 1.06
CA PHE A 46 -14.56 7.73 1.40
C PHE A 46 -13.24 8.20 2.01
N GLY A 47 -12.83 7.55 3.09
CA GLY A 47 -11.47 7.55 3.61
C GLY A 47 -10.76 6.22 3.34
N ASP A 48 -9.58 6.03 3.93
CA ASP A 48 -8.83 4.77 3.76
C ASP A 48 -9.58 3.58 4.37
N ALA A 49 -10.35 3.76 5.44
CA ALA A 49 -11.15 2.70 6.03
C ALA A 49 -12.26 2.19 5.09
N GLU A 50 -12.99 3.09 4.44
CA GLU A 50 -14.03 2.71 3.48
C GLU A 50 -13.41 2.02 2.26
N ILE A 51 -12.29 2.54 1.73
CA ILE A 51 -11.58 1.92 0.61
C ILE A 51 -11.08 0.53 1.01
N ALA A 52 -10.49 0.39 2.20
CA ALA A 52 -10.03 -0.89 2.73
C ALA A 52 -11.19 -1.88 2.90
N SER A 53 -12.38 -1.41 3.26
CA SER A 53 -13.55 -2.27 3.41
C SER A 53 -13.97 -2.95 2.11
N LEU A 54 -13.66 -2.38 0.95
CA LEU A 54 -13.92 -2.99 -0.36
C LEU A 54 -13.06 -4.24 -0.63
N ILE A 55 -12.01 -4.46 0.16
CA ILE A 55 -11.17 -5.65 0.05
C ILE A 55 -11.85 -6.86 0.68
N ALA A 56 -12.69 -6.65 1.69
CA ALA A 56 -13.38 -7.72 2.40
C ALA A 56 -14.22 -8.62 1.45
N PRO A 57 -14.32 -9.91 1.70
CA PRO A 57 -13.78 -10.70 2.83
C PRO A 57 -12.32 -11.16 2.64
N ARG A 58 -11.62 -10.66 1.63
CA ARG A 58 -10.24 -11.00 1.32
C ARG A 58 -9.26 -10.49 2.39
N ASN A 59 -8.06 -11.05 2.42
CA ASN A 59 -7.05 -10.66 3.38
C ASN A 59 -6.48 -9.27 3.08
N LEU A 60 -6.41 -8.42 4.09
CA LEU A 60 -5.72 -7.15 4.04
C LEU A 60 -4.60 -7.13 5.08
N THR A 61 -3.39 -6.88 4.61
CA THR A 61 -2.23 -6.62 5.47
C THR A 61 -1.86 -5.16 5.35
N VAL A 62 -1.85 -4.44 6.46
CA VAL A 62 -1.37 -3.05 6.54
C VAL A 62 -0.05 -3.06 7.29
N GLU A 63 0.98 -2.55 6.65
CA GLU A 63 2.32 -2.42 7.21
C GLU A 63 2.63 -0.96 7.54
N PHE A 64 3.04 -0.72 8.78
CA PHE A 64 3.48 0.60 9.21
C PHE A 64 4.90 0.86 8.70
N SER A 65 5.01 1.47 7.55
CA SER A 65 6.27 1.74 6.86
C SER A 65 6.50 3.22 6.69
N GLU A 66 7.74 3.62 6.63
CA GLU A 66 8.10 4.98 6.27
C GLU A 66 7.69 5.29 4.83
N VAL A 67 7.24 6.51 4.62
CA VAL A 67 6.97 7.06 3.30
C VAL A 67 8.00 8.13 2.95
N ALA A 68 8.14 8.41 1.66
CA ALA A 68 9.01 9.49 1.23
C ALA A 68 8.61 10.81 1.89
N ARG A 69 9.58 11.48 2.50
CA ARG A 69 9.35 12.81 3.08
C ARG A 69 9.44 13.87 2.00
N ILE A 70 8.44 14.70 1.93
CA ILE A 70 8.39 15.88 1.06
C ILE A 70 8.05 17.08 1.93
N ASP A 71 8.97 18.04 1.99
CA ASP A 71 8.83 19.28 2.75
C ASP A 71 8.50 20.43 1.77
N GLY A 72 7.32 20.38 1.18
CA GLY A 72 6.87 21.41 0.25
C GLY A 72 5.74 22.25 0.83
N PRO A 73 5.24 23.24 0.12
CA PRO A 73 5.61 23.64 -1.23
C PRO A 73 6.98 24.34 -1.28
N PRO A 74 7.69 24.30 -2.43
CA PRO A 74 8.90 25.08 -2.60
C PRO A 74 8.61 26.57 -2.52
N GLU A 75 9.56 27.35 -2.01
CA GLU A 75 9.43 28.80 -1.88
C GLU A 75 9.13 29.46 -3.23
N ALA A 76 8.29 30.51 -3.18
CA ALA A 76 8.00 31.33 -4.34
C ALA A 76 9.30 31.99 -4.85
N ARG A 77 9.54 31.92 -6.15
CA ARG A 77 10.68 32.57 -6.82
C ARG A 77 10.18 33.63 -7.78
N GLU A 78 11.05 34.55 -8.16
CA GLU A 78 10.73 35.58 -9.17
C GLU A 78 10.21 34.87 -10.46
N GLY A 79 9.05 35.32 -10.96
CA GLY A 79 8.37 34.71 -12.10
C GLY A 79 7.56 33.43 -11.82
N ARG A 80 7.61 32.88 -10.60
CA ARG A 80 6.77 31.76 -10.16
C ARG A 80 6.01 32.12 -8.91
N ARG A 81 4.73 32.45 -9.07
CA ARG A 81 3.83 32.73 -7.96
C ARG A 81 3.11 31.47 -7.53
N GLY A 82 3.22 31.16 -6.24
CA GLY A 82 2.48 30.11 -5.58
C GLY A 82 2.84 28.71 -6.07
N ALA A 83 3.22 27.86 -5.16
CA ALA A 83 3.39 26.45 -5.41
C ALA A 83 2.16 25.72 -4.87
N ALA A 84 1.74 24.64 -5.54
CA ALA A 84 0.74 23.74 -5.01
C ALA A 84 1.22 23.12 -3.69
N PRO A 85 0.34 22.80 -2.76
CA PRO A 85 0.70 22.02 -1.57
C PRO A 85 1.52 20.78 -1.94
N GLY A 86 2.40 20.39 -1.10
CA GLY A 86 3.31 19.28 -1.43
C GLY A 86 4.01 18.70 -0.21
N LYS A 87 3.35 18.70 0.96
CA LYS A 87 3.88 18.11 2.18
C LYS A 87 3.49 16.63 2.26
N LEU A 88 4.48 15.77 2.46
CA LEU A 88 4.25 14.35 2.70
C LEU A 88 5.16 13.90 3.83
N ALA A 89 4.59 13.17 4.77
CA ALA A 89 5.32 12.61 5.90
C ALA A 89 4.68 11.28 6.33
N THR A 90 5.45 10.43 6.96
CA THR A 90 4.93 9.22 7.59
C THR A 90 3.89 9.60 8.64
N PRO A 91 2.66 9.08 8.57
CA PRO A 91 1.64 9.34 9.58
C PRO A 91 2.07 8.80 10.95
N ALA A 92 1.54 9.35 12.02
CA ALA A 92 1.78 8.78 13.34
C ALA A 92 1.15 7.39 13.45
N ARG A 93 1.82 6.47 14.14
CA ARG A 93 1.32 5.10 14.32
C ARG A 93 -0.10 5.06 14.93
N VAL A 94 -0.38 5.96 15.85
CA VAL A 94 -1.69 6.06 16.50
C VAL A 94 -2.79 6.39 15.48
N ASP A 95 -2.50 7.22 14.48
CA ASP A 95 -3.47 7.58 13.43
C ASP A 95 -3.73 6.39 12.50
N VAL A 96 -2.67 5.64 12.16
CA VAL A 96 -2.80 4.41 11.38
C VAL A 96 -3.63 3.37 12.14
N ALA A 97 -3.34 3.17 13.43
CA ALA A 97 -4.07 2.23 14.26
C ALA A 97 -5.56 2.63 14.40
N ALA A 98 -5.84 3.92 14.59
CA ALA A 98 -7.21 4.43 14.66
C ALA A 98 -7.98 4.17 13.37
N GLU A 99 -7.35 4.36 12.22
CA GLU A 99 -7.98 4.11 10.92
C GLU A 99 -8.23 2.61 10.67
N ILE A 100 -7.34 1.75 11.16
CA ILE A 100 -7.55 0.29 11.15
C ILE A 100 -8.75 -0.09 12.02
N GLU A 101 -8.85 0.44 13.23
CA GLU A 101 -10.00 0.19 14.11
C GLU A 101 -11.29 0.75 13.49
N ARG A 102 -11.23 1.89 12.83
CA ARG A 102 -12.37 2.43 12.07
C ARG A 102 -12.77 1.48 10.94
N THR A 103 -11.81 0.92 10.21
CA THR A 103 -12.06 -0.10 9.19
C THR A 103 -12.79 -1.32 9.76
N ARG A 104 -12.32 -1.83 10.90
CA ARG A 104 -12.97 -2.97 11.59
C ARG A 104 -14.38 -2.63 12.04
N GLY A 105 -14.59 -1.39 12.48
CA GLY A 105 -15.89 -0.89 12.93
C GLY A 105 -16.96 -0.78 11.83
N LEU A 106 -16.58 -0.81 10.55
CA LEU A 106 -17.52 -0.80 9.42
C LEU A 106 -18.25 -2.14 9.24
N PHE A 107 -17.77 -3.20 9.90
CA PHE A 107 -18.36 -4.53 9.80
C PHE A 107 -19.03 -4.98 11.08
N PRO A 108 -20.10 -5.80 10.99
CA PRO A 108 -20.60 -6.52 12.14
C PRO A 108 -19.51 -7.39 12.75
N LYS A 109 -19.50 -7.55 14.08
CA LYS A 109 -18.51 -8.39 14.81
C LYS A 109 -18.46 -9.85 14.34
N SER A 110 -19.54 -10.34 13.75
CA SER A 110 -19.63 -11.69 13.18
C SER A 110 -19.03 -11.79 11.78
N PHE A 111 -18.67 -10.69 11.14
CA PHE A 111 -18.12 -10.70 9.78
C PHE A 111 -16.60 -10.95 9.83
N PRO A 112 -16.11 -12.02 9.19
CA PRO A 112 -14.69 -12.32 9.17
C PRO A 112 -13.97 -11.40 8.17
N PHE A 113 -13.40 -10.31 8.66
CA PHE A 113 -12.48 -9.51 7.85
C PHE A 113 -11.05 -9.71 8.36
N PRO A 114 -10.25 -10.53 7.68
CA PRO A 114 -8.88 -10.80 8.08
C PRO A 114 -7.98 -9.61 7.73
N LEU A 115 -7.94 -8.65 8.65
CA LEU A 115 -7.10 -7.46 8.58
C LEU A 115 -5.98 -7.57 9.61
N GLU A 116 -4.74 -7.60 9.14
CA GLU A 116 -3.54 -7.62 9.98
C GLU A 116 -2.81 -6.28 9.93
N PHE A 117 -2.34 -5.83 11.11
CA PHE A 117 -1.50 -4.65 11.25
C PHE A 117 -0.09 -5.04 11.67
N ILE A 118 0.89 -4.71 10.84
CA ILE A 118 2.29 -5.07 11.04
C ILE A 118 3.11 -3.81 11.33
N HIS A 119 3.84 -3.84 12.42
CA HIS A 119 4.77 -2.80 12.83
C HIS A 119 5.99 -3.43 13.54
N GLY A 120 7.03 -2.65 13.76
CA GLY A 120 8.21 -3.05 14.50
C GLY A 120 7.97 -3.13 16.01
N GLN A 121 9.02 -3.49 16.74
CA GLN A 121 9.01 -3.44 18.19
C GLN A 121 8.71 -2.01 18.67
N GLU A 122 8.01 -1.91 19.80
CA GLU A 122 7.59 -0.62 20.38
C GLU A 122 6.82 0.29 19.40
N GLY A 123 6.27 -0.28 18.32
CA GLY A 123 5.49 0.45 17.33
C GLY A 123 6.32 1.27 16.35
N THR A 124 7.58 0.91 16.13
CA THR A 124 8.43 1.51 15.09
C THR A 124 8.00 1.12 13.69
N THR A 125 8.41 1.90 12.70
CA THR A 125 8.20 1.58 11.28
C THR A 125 9.02 0.35 10.87
N VAL A 126 8.51 -0.37 9.88
CA VAL A 126 9.18 -1.50 9.22
C VAL A 126 8.98 -1.40 7.71
N GLY A 127 9.77 -2.11 6.95
CA GLY A 127 9.57 -2.16 5.51
C GLY A 127 10.20 -1.01 4.74
N PRO A 128 9.74 -0.70 3.53
CA PRO A 128 8.54 -1.28 2.90
C PRO A 128 8.71 -2.76 2.54
N VAL A 129 7.59 -3.48 2.62
CA VAL A 129 7.52 -4.92 2.31
C VAL A 129 8.51 -5.73 3.17
N SER A 130 8.39 -5.60 4.50
CA SER A 130 9.21 -6.36 5.44
C SER A 130 8.99 -7.88 5.27
N GLY A 131 9.98 -8.66 5.70
CA GLY A 131 9.88 -10.12 5.65
C GLY A 131 8.62 -10.63 6.38
N LYS A 132 8.21 -9.99 7.48
CA LYS A 132 6.99 -10.33 8.21
C LYS A 132 5.74 -10.04 7.38
N ALA A 133 5.65 -8.86 6.77
CA ALA A 133 4.52 -8.48 5.93
C ALA A 133 4.42 -9.40 4.69
N LEU A 134 5.56 -9.68 4.06
CA LEU A 134 5.61 -10.58 2.92
C LEU A 134 5.18 -12.01 3.30
N THR A 135 5.61 -12.53 4.45
CA THR A 135 5.22 -13.86 4.92
C THR A 135 3.71 -13.94 5.13
N VAL A 136 3.11 -12.95 5.79
CA VAL A 136 1.66 -12.89 6.01
C VAL A 136 0.91 -12.82 4.68
N PHE A 137 1.36 -11.98 3.78
CA PHE A 137 0.75 -11.80 2.46
C PHE A 137 0.82 -13.09 1.61
N LEU A 138 1.98 -13.74 1.56
CA LEU A 138 2.15 -15.00 0.83
C LEU A 138 1.27 -16.11 1.41
N LYS A 139 1.21 -16.23 2.74
CA LYS A 139 0.32 -17.17 3.42
C LYS A 139 -1.15 -16.91 3.06
N ALA A 140 -1.56 -15.65 3.01
CA ALA A 140 -2.91 -15.28 2.59
C ALA A 140 -3.23 -15.67 1.14
N LEU A 141 -2.20 -15.75 0.29
CA LEU A 141 -2.32 -16.27 -1.09
C LEU A 141 -2.24 -17.79 -1.18
N GLY A 142 -2.11 -18.52 -0.05
CA GLY A 142 -1.93 -19.96 -0.05
C GLY A 142 -0.54 -20.42 -0.51
N ILE A 143 0.42 -19.51 -0.54
CA ILE A 143 1.81 -19.80 -0.88
C ILE A 143 2.55 -20.08 0.43
N ASP A 144 2.79 -21.35 0.70
CA ASP A 144 3.70 -21.75 1.76
C ASP A 144 5.10 -21.23 1.45
N GLN A 145 5.83 -20.84 2.50
CA GLN A 145 7.10 -20.13 2.39
C GLN A 145 7.95 -20.63 1.21
N PRO A 146 8.46 -19.70 0.38
CA PRO A 146 9.41 -20.10 -0.63
C PRO A 146 10.55 -20.82 0.08
N THR A 147 10.67 -22.13 -0.14
CA THR A 147 11.85 -22.86 0.30
C THR A 147 13.06 -22.07 -0.18
N ALA A 148 13.94 -21.70 0.73
CA ALA A 148 15.12 -20.85 0.50
C ALA A 148 16.14 -21.46 -0.50
N SER A 149 15.71 -22.40 -1.30
CA SER A 149 16.46 -23.13 -2.32
C SER A 149 16.44 -22.51 -3.72
N ALA A 150 15.83 -21.37 -3.92
CA ALA A 150 16.14 -20.61 -5.12
C ALA A 150 17.50 -19.94 -4.88
N ALA A 151 18.59 -20.60 -5.31
CA ALA A 151 19.87 -19.96 -5.44
C ALA A 151 19.64 -18.55 -5.96
N ALA A 152 20.14 -17.54 -5.23
CA ALA A 152 19.98 -16.14 -5.59
C ALA A 152 20.35 -16.03 -7.06
N ARG A 153 19.34 -15.95 -7.93
CA ARG A 153 19.58 -15.68 -9.35
C ARG A 153 20.18 -14.31 -9.34
N THR A 154 21.47 -14.23 -9.62
CA THR A 154 22.15 -12.97 -9.86
C THR A 154 21.32 -12.25 -10.91
N LEU A 155 20.58 -11.23 -10.48
CA LEU A 155 19.83 -10.40 -11.40
C LEU A 155 20.85 -9.76 -12.32
N VAL A 156 20.97 -10.28 -13.52
CA VAL A 156 21.76 -9.65 -14.55
C VAL A 156 21.14 -8.29 -14.78
N ASP A 157 21.85 -7.23 -14.46
CA ASP A 157 21.40 -5.87 -14.75
C ASP A 157 21.26 -5.72 -16.26
N ARG A 158 20.03 -5.89 -16.74
CA ARG A 158 19.69 -5.73 -18.16
C ARG A 158 19.85 -4.29 -18.64
N ARG A 159 20.18 -3.37 -17.73
CA ARG A 159 20.50 -1.98 -18.04
C ARG A 159 22.01 -1.78 -18.26
N ALA A 160 22.84 -2.76 -18.00
CA ALA A 160 24.24 -2.71 -18.33
C ALA A 160 24.37 -2.50 -19.85
N GLY A 161 24.80 -1.32 -20.28
CA GLY A 161 24.86 -0.90 -21.68
C GLY A 161 23.66 -0.09 -22.20
N PHE A 162 22.67 0.23 -21.34
CA PHE A 162 21.58 1.13 -21.73
C PHE A 162 22.01 2.60 -21.53
N ASP A 163 22.18 3.32 -22.62
CA ASP A 163 22.41 4.77 -22.61
C ASP A 163 21.09 5.50 -22.91
N PRO A 164 20.49 6.19 -21.90
CA PRO A 164 19.26 6.94 -22.10
C PRO A 164 19.39 8.08 -23.12
N ALA A 165 20.59 8.69 -23.21
CA ALA A 165 20.84 9.81 -24.11
C ALA A 165 20.86 9.37 -25.58
N GLU A 166 21.36 8.18 -25.87
CA GLU A 166 21.32 7.60 -27.21
C GLU A 166 19.89 7.31 -27.69
N ARG A 167 18.99 6.93 -26.76
CA ARG A 167 17.59 6.65 -27.11
C ARG A 167 16.78 7.90 -27.38
N GLN A 168 17.15 9.04 -26.79
CA GLN A 168 16.46 10.33 -27.04
C GLN A 168 16.85 10.95 -28.39
N LYS A 169 17.93 10.48 -29.04
CA LYS A 169 18.35 10.97 -30.35
C LYS A 169 17.64 10.29 -31.52
N ARG A 170 16.80 9.30 -31.29
CA ARG A 170 16.00 8.59 -32.29
C ARG A 170 14.56 9.09 -32.28
#